data_f9dbcb5127e5515c7069f46eb0ca0a62
#
_entry.id   f9dbcb5127e5515c7069f46eb0ca0a62
#
_cell.length_a   1.000
_cell.length_b   1.000
_cell.length_c   1.000
_cell.angle_alpha   90.00
_cell.angle_beta   90.00
_cell.angle_gamma   90.00
#
_symmetry.space_group_name_H-M   'P 1'
#
loop_
_entity.id
_entity.type
_entity.pdbx_description
1 polymer ?
#
loop_
_entity_poly.entity_id
_entity_poly.type
_entity_poly.pdbx_seq_one_letter_code
_entity_poly.pdbx_strand_id
1 'polypeptide(L)'
;FALKTDSSMYSGFYEIRAYTKWQRNWGRSVRPHFATANKWFYNKKMAEEFFVDYDKIYSRVVPVYDKPLAKGEYVRDMTLRRTMRYFGRQEKEGAPQIGFYPEGGNLVVGVPCHVAFEARTAEGECLDGYLQVGGQEVKTAHRGRGTFTIVPQGTRQLAAVFHYGDGKKVDVKLPKAIKSGISIHVEQNADSCLVHINPAGEDVPDTLGISIMHEGNLLAYSSLDNKAQKKSFAIESLSCGVNQITVFDANGRVWADRLLFKTTDSIAIPTIQVKADKAKYEPFSAVH
;
A
#
# COMPACT_ATOMS: atom_id res chain seq x y z
N PHE A 1 -2.73 -1.43 -19.32
CA PHE A 1 -3.12 -2.83 -19.50
C PHE A 1 -4.61 -2.90 -19.84
N ALA A 2 -4.95 -3.27 -21.06
CA ALA A 2 -6.34 -3.37 -21.52
C ALA A 2 -6.72 -4.84 -21.68
N LEU A 3 -7.84 -5.23 -21.10
CA LEU A 3 -8.47 -6.53 -21.34
C LEU A 3 -9.55 -6.35 -22.40
N LYS A 4 -9.40 -7.05 -23.52
CA LYS A 4 -10.45 -7.11 -24.52
C LYS A 4 -11.53 -8.06 -24.03
N THR A 5 -12.76 -7.58 -24.01
CA THR A 5 -13.94 -8.43 -23.87
C THR A 5 -14.48 -8.73 -25.27
N ASP A 6 -14.93 -9.94 -25.49
CA ASP A 6 -15.54 -10.35 -26.75
C ASP A 6 -16.92 -10.97 -26.52
N SER A 7 -17.59 -11.33 -27.60
CA SER A 7 -18.95 -11.89 -27.54
C SER A 7 -19.02 -13.30 -26.93
N SER A 8 -17.88 -13.95 -26.68
CA SER A 8 -17.85 -15.26 -26.02
C SER A 8 -17.85 -15.15 -24.49
N MET A 9 -17.56 -13.96 -23.96
CA MET A 9 -17.60 -13.73 -22.51
C MET A 9 -19.04 -13.57 -22.03
N TYR A 10 -19.37 -14.33 -21.00
CA TYR A 10 -20.67 -14.17 -20.35
C TYR A 10 -20.69 -12.93 -19.47
N SER A 11 -21.84 -12.28 -19.37
CA SER A 11 -22.02 -11.25 -18.35
C SER A 11 -21.89 -11.87 -16.95
N GLY A 12 -21.18 -11.18 -16.07
CA GLY A 12 -20.90 -11.68 -14.72
C GLY A 12 -19.80 -10.91 -14.02
N PHE A 13 -19.37 -11.46 -12.89
CA PHE A 13 -18.21 -10.96 -12.16
C PHE A 13 -16.97 -11.73 -12.56
N TYR A 14 -15.93 -10.97 -12.91
CA TYR A 14 -14.62 -11.51 -13.24
C TYR A 14 -13.60 -11.00 -12.24
N GLU A 15 -12.81 -11.89 -11.68
CA GLU A 15 -11.71 -11.53 -10.84
C GLU A 15 -10.42 -11.40 -11.66
N ILE A 16 -9.79 -10.24 -11.57
CA ILE A 16 -8.47 -10.00 -12.12
C ILE A 16 -7.46 -10.19 -11.01
N ARG A 17 -6.54 -11.12 -11.17
CA ARG A 17 -5.43 -11.37 -10.24
C ARG A 17 -4.11 -10.99 -10.88
N ALA A 18 -3.32 -10.21 -10.16
CA ALA A 18 -1.94 -9.94 -10.55
C ALA A 18 -1.01 -10.39 -9.43
N TYR A 19 -0.08 -11.27 -9.78
CA TYR A 19 0.85 -11.85 -8.82
C TYR A 19 2.15 -12.29 -9.50
N THR A 20 3.20 -12.33 -8.70
CA THR A 20 4.45 -12.98 -9.07
C THR A 20 4.44 -14.46 -8.65
N LYS A 21 5.29 -15.26 -9.27
CA LYS A 21 5.46 -16.67 -8.83
C LYS A 21 5.83 -16.77 -7.35
N TRP A 22 6.60 -15.81 -6.84
CA TRP A 22 7.03 -15.72 -5.46
C TRP A 22 5.86 -15.55 -4.48
N GLN A 23 4.88 -14.71 -4.81
CA GLN A 23 3.71 -14.47 -3.96
C GLN A 23 2.87 -15.73 -3.72
N ARG A 24 2.94 -16.71 -4.60
CA ARG A 24 2.25 -17.99 -4.42
C ARG A 24 2.82 -18.85 -3.30
N ASN A 25 4.02 -18.52 -2.80
CA ASN A 25 4.63 -19.23 -1.68
C ASN A 25 3.98 -18.86 -0.32
N TRP A 26 3.20 -17.81 -0.25
CA TRP A 26 2.57 -17.35 1.00
C TRP A 26 1.27 -18.09 1.36
N GLY A 27 0.90 -19.07 0.57
CA GLY A 27 -0.22 -19.94 0.85
C GLY A 27 -1.59 -19.34 0.50
N ARG A 28 -2.61 -20.10 0.78
CA ARG A 28 -4.00 -19.71 0.58
C ARG A 28 -4.53 -18.98 1.79
N SER A 29 -5.49 -18.09 1.58
CA SER A 29 -6.30 -17.55 2.65
C SER A 29 -6.95 -18.68 3.46
N VAL A 30 -6.97 -18.54 4.76
CA VAL A 30 -7.58 -19.52 5.69
C VAL A 30 -9.11 -19.56 5.55
N ARG A 31 -9.72 -18.64 4.82
CA ARG A 31 -11.17 -18.63 4.61
C ARG A 31 -11.56 -19.76 3.67
N PRO A 32 -12.34 -20.70 4.13
CA PRO A 32 -12.80 -21.80 3.26
C PRO A 32 -13.64 -21.23 2.13
N HIS A 33 -13.25 -21.53 0.91
CA HIS A 33 -14.12 -21.32 -0.24
C HIS A 33 -15.32 -22.23 -0.14
N PHE A 34 -16.45 -21.66 0.14
CA PHE A 34 -17.71 -22.36 -0.08
C PHE A 34 -18.07 -22.25 -1.57
N ALA A 35 -17.23 -22.79 -2.43
CA ALA A 35 -17.55 -23.01 -3.82
C ALA A 35 -18.57 -24.14 -3.92
N THR A 36 -19.80 -23.87 -3.58
CA THR A 36 -20.86 -24.72 -4.08
C THR A 36 -21.16 -24.24 -5.49
N ALA A 37 -21.05 -25.12 -6.47
CA ALA A 37 -21.26 -24.86 -7.90
C ALA A 37 -22.61 -24.17 -8.24
N ASN A 38 -23.49 -24.01 -7.28
CA ASN A 38 -24.81 -23.43 -7.40
C ASN A 38 -25.02 -22.12 -6.69
N LYS A 39 -23.98 -21.51 -6.11
CA LYS A 39 -24.13 -20.18 -5.51
C LYS A 39 -23.98 -19.11 -6.57
N TRP A 40 -25.07 -18.43 -6.83
CA TRP A 40 -25.12 -17.24 -7.65
C TRP A 40 -24.57 -16.05 -6.87
N PHE A 41 -23.71 -15.29 -7.50
CA PHE A 41 -23.27 -14.02 -6.91
C PHE A 41 -24.36 -13.00 -7.06
N TYR A 42 -24.90 -12.54 -5.95
CA TYR A 42 -25.97 -11.55 -5.96
C TYR A 42 -25.44 -10.11 -5.88
N ASN A 43 -24.17 -9.93 -5.50
CA ASN A 43 -23.55 -8.60 -5.44
C ASN A 43 -22.02 -8.72 -5.47
N LYS A 44 -21.36 -7.58 -5.64
CA LYS A 44 -19.89 -7.47 -5.68
C LYS A 44 -19.21 -8.04 -4.43
N LYS A 45 -19.77 -7.76 -3.24
CA LYS A 45 -19.20 -8.25 -1.98
C LYS A 45 -19.17 -9.78 -1.91
N MET A 46 -20.24 -10.43 -2.32
CA MET A 46 -20.29 -11.91 -2.37
C MET A 46 -19.29 -12.46 -3.39
N ALA A 47 -19.13 -11.77 -4.53
CA ALA A 47 -18.14 -12.17 -5.52
C ALA A 47 -16.72 -12.01 -4.99
N GLU A 48 -16.42 -10.90 -4.32
CA GLU A 48 -15.12 -10.67 -3.68
C GLU A 48 -14.82 -11.71 -2.60
N GLU A 49 -15.78 -12.05 -1.77
CA GLU A 49 -15.65 -13.10 -0.76
C GLU A 49 -15.42 -14.49 -1.38
N PHE A 50 -16.04 -14.76 -2.52
CA PHE A 50 -15.85 -16.01 -3.23
C PHE A 50 -14.46 -16.14 -3.85
N PHE A 51 -13.95 -15.07 -4.43
CA PHE A 51 -12.71 -15.12 -5.21
C PHE A 51 -11.43 -14.99 -4.35
N VAL A 52 -11.52 -14.55 -3.12
CA VAL A 52 -10.34 -14.41 -2.24
C VAL A 52 -9.88 -15.76 -1.74
N ASP A 53 -8.84 -16.32 -2.34
CA ASP A 53 -8.24 -17.60 -1.95
C ASP A 53 -6.73 -17.54 -1.65
N TYR A 54 -6.10 -16.38 -1.88
CA TYR A 54 -4.69 -16.16 -1.59
C TYR A 54 -4.46 -14.85 -0.85
N ASP A 55 -3.66 -14.90 0.22
CA ASP A 55 -3.21 -13.70 0.89
C ASP A 55 -2.17 -12.95 0.04
N LYS A 56 -2.17 -11.63 0.14
CA LYS A 56 -1.15 -10.74 -0.46
C LYS A 56 -1.05 -10.78 -1.98
N ILE A 57 -2.03 -11.33 -2.66
CA ILE A 57 -2.17 -11.22 -4.12
C ILE A 57 -3.07 -10.04 -4.44
N TYR A 58 -2.66 -9.22 -5.41
CA TYR A 58 -3.57 -8.21 -5.93
C TYR A 58 -4.76 -8.90 -6.60
N SER A 59 -5.95 -8.55 -6.13
CA SER A 59 -7.20 -9.03 -6.68
C SER A 59 -8.17 -7.88 -6.87
N ARG A 60 -8.84 -7.85 -8.00
CA ARG A 60 -9.90 -6.90 -8.29
C ARG A 60 -11.05 -7.59 -9.00
N VAL A 61 -12.23 -7.49 -8.43
CA VAL A 61 -13.46 -7.99 -9.04
C VAL A 61 -14.08 -6.89 -9.89
N VAL A 62 -14.31 -7.19 -11.16
CA VAL A 62 -14.93 -6.29 -12.13
C VAL A 62 -16.20 -6.92 -12.70
N PRO A 63 -17.29 -6.16 -12.85
CA PRO A 63 -18.47 -6.64 -13.57
C PRO A 63 -18.24 -6.53 -15.08
N VAL A 64 -18.67 -7.53 -15.82
CA VAL A 64 -18.78 -7.52 -17.27
C VAL A 64 -20.25 -7.62 -17.64
N TYR A 65 -20.72 -6.68 -18.45
CA TYR A 65 -22.11 -6.58 -18.86
C TYR A 65 -22.29 -6.99 -20.31
N ASP A 66 -23.46 -7.50 -20.64
CA ASP A 66 -23.84 -7.69 -22.03
C ASP A 66 -23.89 -6.36 -22.77
N LYS A 67 -23.50 -6.36 -24.04
CA LYS A 67 -23.58 -5.18 -24.88
C LYS A 67 -25.03 -4.74 -25.02
N PRO A 68 -25.36 -3.43 -24.85
CA PRO A 68 -26.72 -2.95 -25.07
C PRO A 68 -27.15 -3.19 -26.52
N LEU A 69 -28.41 -3.54 -26.69
CA LEU A 69 -29.00 -3.83 -28.01
C LEU A 69 -29.08 -2.59 -28.89
N ALA A 70 -29.30 -1.40 -28.29
CA ALA A 70 -29.40 -0.15 -29.01
C ALA A 70 -28.37 0.89 -28.54
N LYS A 71 -27.94 1.76 -29.46
CA LYS A 71 -26.98 2.83 -29.17
C LYS A 71 -27.63 3.85 -28.21
N GLY A 72 -26.98 4.11 -27.09
CA GLY A 72 -27.45 5.04 -26.07
C GLY A 72 -28.37 4.44 -25.01
N GLU A 73 -28.85 3.23 -25.17
CA GLU A 73 -29.49 2.48 -24.13
C GLU A 73 -28.48 1.93 -23.13
N TYR A 74 -27.95 2.80 -22.32
CA TYR A 74 -27.38 2.39 -21.05
C TYR A 74 -28.53 2.11 -20.08
N VAL A 75 -29.11 0.97 -20.23
CA VAL A 75 -30.04 0.53 -19.24
C VAL A 75 -29.21 0.20 -17.99
N ARG A 76 -29.55 0.80 -16.87
CA ARG A 76 -29.19 0.31 -15.53
C ARG A 76 -29.41 -1.21 -15.41
N ASP A 77 -30.07 -1.75 -16.35
CA ASP A 77 -30.53 -3.12 -16.53
C ASP A 77 -29.72 -3.94 -17.51
N MET A 78 -28.49 -3.53 -17.78
CA MET A 78 -27.53 -4.44 -18.40
C MET A 78 -27.18 -5.52 -17.39
N THR A 79 -27.99 -6.42 -17.42
CA THR A 79 -28.14 -7.49 -16.49
C THR A 79 -27.01 -8.47 -16.64
N LEU A 80 -26.28 -8.56 -15.61
CA LEU A 80 -25.99 -9.89 -15.09
C LEU A 80 -27.33 -10.55 -14.90
N ARG A 81 -27.68 -11.54 -15.68
CA ARG A 81 -28.97 -12.24 -15.57
C ARG A 81 -29.32 -12.44 -14.10
N ARG A 82 -30.37 -11.75 -13.61
CA ARG A 82 -30.98 -11.85 -12.29
C ARG A 82 -30.42 -11.01 -11.12
N THR A 83 -29.44 -10.10 -11.26
CA THR A 83 -28.85 -9.48 -10.07
C THR A 83 -28.77 -7.97 -10.06
N MET A 84 -29.50 -7.34 -10.88
CA MET A 84 -29.60 -5.90 -11.06
C MET A 84 -29.86 -5.09 -9.82
N ARG A 85 -30.58 -5.67 -8.88
CA ARG A 85 -30.90 -5.03 -7.61
C ARG A 85 -29.65 -4.55 -6.85
N TYR A 86 -28.49 -5.05 -7.18
CA TYR A 86 -27.29 -4.82 -6.39
C TYR A 86 -26.31 -3.86 -7.02
N PHE A 87 -26.34 -3.72 -8.35
CA PHE A 87 -25.53 -2.69 -9.04
C PHE A 87 -26.13 -1.31 -9.03
N GLY A 88 -27.44 -1.17 -8.82
CA GLY A 88 -28.11 0.10 -8.69
C GLY A 88 -28.17 0.65 -7.27
N ARG A 89 -27.69 -0.07 -6.26
CA ARG A 89 -27.42 0.53 -4.96
C ARG A 89 -26.15 1.35 -5.13
N GLN A 90 -26.30 2.66 -4.95
CA GLN A 90 -25.15 3.46 -4.53
C GLN A 90 -24.54 2.70 -3.36
N GLU A 91 -23.34 2.16 -3.55
CA GLU A 91 -22.56 1.71 -2.41
C GLU A 91 -22.59 2.90 -1.46
N LYS A 92 -23.05 2.70 -0.22
CA LYS A 92 -22.81 3.69 0.82
C LYS A 92 -21.33 3.98 0.70
N GLU A 93 -20.98 5.26 0.54
CA GLU A 93 -19.59 5.68 0.54
C GLU A 93 -18.88 4.88 1.62
N GLY A 94 -18.02 3.97 1.22
CA GLY A 94 -17.29 3.16 2.17
C GLY A 94 -16.45 4.10 3.03
N ALA A 95 -16.21 3.75 4.27
CA ALA A 95 -15.34 4.54 5.12
C ALA A 95 -13.95 4.63 4.48
N PRO A 96 -13.30 5.80 4.53
CA PRO A 96 -11.94 5.97 4.07
C PRO A 96 -11.01 4.97 4.73
N GLN A 97 -10.00 4.54 4.00
CA GLN A 97 -8.95 3.65 4.49
C GLN A 97 -7.70 4.49 4.78
N ILE A 98 -7.21 4.39 6.02
CA ILE A 98 -5.99 5.06 6.45
C ILE A 98 -4.96 3.98 6.78
N GLY A 99 -3.91 3.90 5.96
CA GLY A 99 -2.77 3.02 6.19
C GLY A 99 -1.67 3.74 6.98
N PHE A 100 -0.99 3.03 7.88
CA PHE A 100 0.15 3.53 8.63
C PHE A 100 1.38 2.68 8.36
N TYR A 101 2.50 3.31 8.10
CA TYR A 101 3.75 2.69 7.70
C TYR A 101 4.89 3.20 8.59
N PRO A 102 5.14 2.56 9.74
CA PRO A 102 6.29 2.90 10.58
C PRO A 102 7.59 2.66 9.80
N GLU A 103 8.50 3.61 9.85
CA GLU A 103 9.79 3.48 9.21
C GLU A 103 10.62 2.41 9.92
N GLY A 104 11.15 1.46 9.16
CA GLY A 104 11.78 0.26 9.71
C GLY A 104 10.82 -0.90 10.01
N GLY A 105 9.49 -0.70 9.81
CA GLY A 105 8.47 -1.74 9.86
C GLY A 105 7.66 -1.80 11.17
N ASN A 106 8.18 -1.34 12.30
CA ASN A 106 7.52 -1.45 13.60
C ASN A 106 7.49 -0.13 14.37
N LEU A 107 6.43 0.06 15.15
CA LEU A 107 6.46 1.01 16.26
C LEU A 107 7.13 0.34 17.45
N VAL A 108 8.07 1.05 18.08
CA VAL A 108 8.84 0.53 19.21
C VAL A 108 8.62 1.41 20.43
N VAL A 109 8.31 0.79 21.57
CA VAL A 109 8.03 1.51 22.82
C VAL A 109 9.26 2.27 23.30
N GLY A 110 9.04 3.53 23.72
CA GLY A 110 10.06 4.35 24.38
C GLY A 110 11.03 5.08 23.45
N VAL A 111 10.97 4.86 22.13
CA VAL A 111 11.86 5.52 21.17
C VAL A 111 11.09 6.24 20.08
N PRO A 112 11.69 7.27 19.45
CA PRO A 112 11.08 7.96 18.33
C PRO A 112 10.83 7.01 17.16
N CYS A 113 9.61 7.01 16.66
CA CYS A 113 9.20 6.25 15.47
C CYS A 113 8.67 7.24 14.43
N HIS A 114 9.29 7.28 13.26
CA HIS A 114 8.76 7.98 12.10
C HIS A 114 7.70 7.13 11.43
N VAL A 115 6.57 7.74 11.12
CA VAL A 115 5.41 7.04 10.54
C VAL A 115 4.91 7.82 9.34
N ALA A 116 4.86 7.17 8.20
CA ALA A 116 4.08 7.65 7.07
C ALA A 116 2.65 7.16 7.19
N PHE A 117 1.69 7.96 6.74
CA PHE A 117 0.32 7.52 6.57
C PHE A 117 -0.17 7.83 5.16
N GLU A 118 -1.13 7.07 4.70
CA GLU A 118 -1.80 7.27 3.43
C GLU A 118 -3.31 7.15 3.63
N ALA A 119 -4.04 8.17 3.20
CA ALA A 119 -5.49 8.22 3.24
C ALA A 119 -6.06 7.99 1.83
N ARG A 120 -7.01 7.08 1.72
CA ARG A 120 -7.71 6.76 0.47
C ARG A 120 -9.20 6.64 0.71
N THR A 121 -9.97 6.99 -0.31
CA THR A 121 -11.41 6.69 -0.32
C THR A 121 -11.63 5.18 -0.41
N ALA A 122 -12.87 4.74 -0.24
CA ALA A 122 -13.22 3.32 -0.41
C ALA A 122 -12.92 2.81 -1.84
N GLU A 123 -12.94 3.68 -2.83
CA GLU A 123 -12.64 3.42 -4.24
C GLU A 123 -11.12 3.41 -4.53
N GLY A 124 -10.30 3.76 -3.53
CA GLY A 124 -8.85 3.80 -3.63
C GLY A 124 -8.26 5.11 -4.15
N GLU A 125 -9.06 6.15 -4.29
CA GLU A 125 -8.60 7.47 -4.66
C GLU A 125 -7.89 8.16 -3.48
N CYS A 126 -6.92 9.02 -3.77
CA CYS A 126 -6.22 9.78 -2.75
C CYS A 126 -7.17 10.74 -2.04
N LEU A 127 -7.10 10.78 -0.71
CA LEU A 127 -7.97 11.60 0.11
C LEU A 127 -7.13 12.61 0.91
N ASP A 128 -7.31 13.89 0.61
CA ASP A 128 -6.64 14.95 1.35
C ASP A 128 -7.40 15.31 2.63
N GLY A 129 -6.63 15.67 3.65
CA GLY A 129 -7.16 15.98 4.97
C GLY A 129 -6.05 16.17 6.00
N TYR A 130 -6.39 15.94 7.26
CA TYR A 130 -5.39 15.95 8.35
C TYR A 130 -5.67 14.86 9.38
N LEU A 131 -4.60 14.36 9.95
CA LEU A 131 -4.61 13.33 11.00
C LEU A 131 -4.38 13.98 12.36
N GLN A 132 -5.26 13.73 13.32
CA GLN A 132 -5.03 14.04 14.73
C GLN A 132 -4.50 12.80 15.44
N VAL A 133 -3.25 12.84 15.90
CA VAL A 133 -2.56 11.72 16.53
C VAL A 133 -1.57 12.18 17.57
N GLY A 134 -1.61 11.60 18.79
CA GLY A 134 -0.65 11.90 19.85
C GLY A 134 -0.57 13.40 20.23
N GLY A 135 -1.67 14.12 20.12
CA GLY A 135 -1.73 15.57 20.36
C GLY A 135 -1.23 16.43 19.19
N GLN A 136 -0.86 15.85 18.06
CA GLN A 136 -0.41 16.54 16.87
C GLN A 136 -1.52 16.59 15.81
N GLU A 137 -1.50 17.63 14.99
CA GLU A 137 -2.28 17.72 13.76
C GLU A 137 -1.32 17.65 12.56
N VAL A 138 -1.52 16.64 11.71
CA VAL A 138 -0.63 16.36 10.58
C VAL A 138 -1.43 16.40 9.29
N LYS A 139 -1.20 17.41 8.46
CA LYS A 139 -1.84 17.55 7.16
C LYS A 139 -1.26 16.59 6.12
N THR A 140 -2.08 16.18 5.18
CA THR A 140 -1.58 15.50 3.99
C THR A 140 -0.73 16.48 3.17
N ALA A 141 0.45 16.04 2.76
CA ALA A 141 1.39 16.85 1.96
C ALA A 141 1.33 16.53 0.48
N HIS A 142 1.04 15.28 0.12
CA HIS A 142 1.01 14.83 -1.27
C HIS A 142 0.09 13.63 -1.45
N ARG A 143 -0.96 13.77 -2.25
CA ARG A 143 -1.88 12.69 -2.63
C ARG A 143 -2.35 11.83 -1.46
N GLY A 144 -2.91 12.48 -0.45
CA GLY A 144 -3.42 11.80 0.74
C GLY A 144 -2.36 11.27 1.70
N ARG A 145 -1.07 11.62 1.52
CA ARG A 145 0.04 11.13 2.34
C ARG A 145 0.58 12.20 3.25
N GLY A 146 1.02 11.78 4.42
CA GLY A 146 1.72 12.64 5.38
C GLY A 146 2.66 11.81 6.24
N THR A 147 3.48 12.50 7.03
CA THR A 147 4.45 11.87 7.95
C THR A 147 4.42 12.56 9.30
N PHE A 148 4.66 11.80 10.36
CA PHE A 148 4.79 12.31 11.72
C PHE A 148 5.75 11.45 12.53
N THR A 149 6.19 12.00 13.66
CA THR A 149 7.00 11.25 14.62
C THR A 149 6.23 11.06 15.91
N ILE A 150 6.31 9.86 16.46
CA ILE A 150 5.66 9.52 17.73
C ILE A 150 6.57 8.65 18.59
N VAL A 151 6.48 8.81 19.91
CA VAL A 151 7.15 7.94 20.89
C VAL A 151 6.07 7.16 21.62
N PRO A 152 5.85 5.87 21.25
CA PRO A 152 4.84 5.04 21.91
C PRO A 152 5.22 4.81 23.39
N GLN A 153 4.29 5.11 24.31
CA GLN A 153 4.53 4.93 25.76
C GLN A 153 4.21 3.49 26.25
N GLY A 154 3.71 2.65 25.37
CA GLY A 154 3.35 1.28 25.68
C GLY A 154 2.81 0.53 24.46
N THR A 155 2.45 -0.74 24.65
CA THR A 155 1.99 -1.62 23.57
C THR A 155 0.50 -1.47 23.22
N ARG A 156 -0.24 -0.60 23.94
CA ARG A 156 -1.63 -0.31 23.59
C ARG A 156 -1.69 0.41 22.26
N GLN A 157 -2.60 -0.02 21.39
CA GLN A 157 -2.81 0.69 20.12
C GLN A 157 -3.25 2.13 20.40
N LEU A 158 -2.55 3.06 19.75
CA LEU A 158 -2.90 4.47 19.80
C LEU A 158 -4.08 4.72 18.86
N ALA A 159 -5.04 5.50 19.35
CA ALA A 159 -6.14 6.00 18.55
C ALA A 159 -5.71 7.28 17.84
N ALA A 160 -6.23 7.48 16.64
CA ALA A 160 -6.10 8.70 15.86
C ALA A 160 -7.43 8.98 15.16
N VAL A 161 -7.61 10.22 14.71
CA VAL A 161 -8.80 10.65 13.97
C VAL A 161 -8.33 11.31 12.68
N PHE A 162 -8.80 10.83 11.55
CA PHE A 162 -8.55 11.47 10.27
C PHE A 162 -9.76 12.33 9.87
N HIS A 163 -9.50 13.60 9.60
CA HIS A 163 -10.49 14.59 9.20
C HIS A 163 -10.35 14.88 7.70
N TYR A 164 -11.46 14.91 6.98
CA TYR A 164 -11.48 15.10 5.53
C TYR A 164 -12.78 15.76 5.07
N GLY A 165 -12.75 16.35 3.88
CA GLY A 165 -13.90 17.03 3.31
C GLY A 165 -14.54 18.03 4.27
N ASP A 166 -15.82 18.27 4.13
CA ASP A 166 -16.56 19.26 4.92
C ASP A 166 -16.96 18.68 6.30
N GLY A 167 -15.99 18.60 7.21
CA GLY A 167 -16.21 18.16 8.59
C GLY A 167 -16.40 16.66 8.81
N LYS A 168 -16.16 15.84 7.79
CA LYS A 168 -16.17 14.38 7.91
C LYS A 168 -14.94 13.90 8.70
N LYS A 169 -15.08 12.82 9.45
CA LYS A 169 -13.99 12.22 10.21
C LYS A 169 -14.13 10.70 10.29
N VAL A 170 -13.01 10.04 10.48
CA VAL A 170 -12.94 8.59 10.71
C VAL A 170 -11.97 8.29 11.83
N ASP A 171 -12.39 7.45 12.78
CA ASP A 171 -11.55 6.95 13.86
C ASP A 171 -10.69 5.80 13.33
N VAL A 172 -9.40 5.88 13.59
CA VAL A 172 -8.42 4.90 13.14
C VAL A 172 -7.48 4.51 14.27
N LYS A 173 -6.79 3.40 14.12
CA LYS A 173 -5.83 2.91 15.11
C LYS A 173 -4.48 2.66 14.42
N LEU A 174 -3.43 3.14 15.06
CA LEU A 174 -2.06 2.84 14.64
C LEU A 174 -1.75 1.36 14.86
N PRO A 175 -0.71 0.82 14.19
CA PRO A 175 -0.16 -0.49 14.51
C PRO A 175 0.19 -0.60 16.00
N LYS A 176 0.17 -1.81 16.55
CA LYS A 176 0.64 -2.05 17.92
C LYS A 176 2.15 -1.81 17.99
N ALA A 177 2.59 -1.10 19.01
CA ALA A 177 4.01 -0.99 19.31
C ALA A 177 4.53 -2.29 19.97
N ILE A 178 5.76 -2.66 19.64
CA ILE A 178 6.49 -3.79 20.24
C ILE A 178 7.39 -3.29 21.38
N LYS A 179 7.63 -4.13 22.38
CA LYS A 179 8.44 -3.75 23.55
C LYS A 179 9.93 -3.74 23.23
N SER A 180 10.38 -4.65 22.37
CA SER A 180 11.77 -4.82 22.03
C SER A 180 11.92 -4.84 20.51
N GLY A 181 12.78 -3.95 19.98
CA GLY A 181 12.96 -3.78 18.55
C GLY A 181 13.84 -2.58 18.22
N ILE A 182 13.90 -2.27 16.94
CA ILE A 182 14.67 -1.15 16.42
C ILE A 182 13.74 -0.28 15.55
N SER A 183 13.66 1.01 15.86
CA SER A 183 13.10 2.02 14.96
C SER A 183 14.24 2.66 14.21
N ILE A 184 14.06 2.88 12.92
CA ILE A 184 15.02 3.60 12.09
C ILE A 184 14.38 4.85 11.48
N HIS A 185 15.22 5.82 11.16
CA HIS A 185 14.85 6.96 10.32
C HIS A 185 15.98 7.27 9.36
N VAL A 186 15.66 7.43 8.09
CA VAL A 186 16.64 7.66 7.03
C VAL A 186 16.47 9.06 6.46
N GLU A 187 17.52 9.85 6.59
CA GLU A 187 17.65 11.17 5.98
C GLU A 187 18.62 11.11 4.80
N GLN A 188 18.22 11.68 3.69
CA GLN A 188 19.05 11.78 2.50
C GLN A 188 19.30 13.25 2.19
N ASN A 189 20.57 13.61 2.04
CA ASN A 189 21.00 14.91 1.55
C ASN A 189 21.89 14.76 0.31
N ALA A 190 22.49 15.87 -0.16
CA ALA A 190 23.32 15.85 -1.36
C ALA A 190 24.53 14.91 -1.26
N ASP A 191 25.11 14.76 -0.07
CA ASP A 191 26.42 14.09 0.12
C ASP A 191 26.28 12.76 0.86
N SER A 192 25.22 12.58 1.63
CA SER A 192 25.08 11.42 2.52
C SER A 192 23.68 10.89 2.66
N CYS A 193 23.62 9.59 2.97
CA CYS A 193 22.47 8.89 3.50
C CYS A 193 22.73 8.61 4.98
N LEU A 194 22.01 9.30 5.87
CA LEU A 194 22.14 9.15 7.31
C LEU A 194 21.02 8.27 7.84
N VAL A 195 21.39 7.16 8.47
CA VAL A 195 20.46 6.24 9.11
C VAL A 195 20.52 6.45 10.61
N HIS A 196 19.44 6.96 11.20
CA HIS A 196 19.25 7.02 12.64
C HIS A 196 18.73 5.64 13.10
N ILE A 197 19.25 5.15 14.21
CA ILE A 197 18.98 3.82 14.73
C ILE A 197 18.59 3.96 16.19
N ASN A 198 17.38 3.58 16.53
CA ASN A 198 16.82 3.71 17.87
C ASN A 198 16.42 2.33 18.40
N PRO A 199 17.35 1.59 19.01
CA PRO A 199 17.06 0.30 19.64
C PRO A 199 16.36 0.51 20.98
N ALA A 200 15.45 -0.42 21.32
CA ALA A 200 14.80 -0.47 22.61
C ALA A 200 14.45 -1.90 22.99
N GLY A 201 14.46 -2.17 24.29
CA GLY A 201 14.16 -3.48 24.87
C GLY A 201 15.38 -4.37 25.03
N GLU A 202 15.21 -5.42 25.82
CA GLU A 202 16.31 -6.31 26.25
C GLU A 202 16.71 -7.35 25.18
N ASP A 203 15.83 -7.60 24.21
CA ASP A 203 16.08 -8.63 23.17
C ASP A 203 16.99 -8.13 22.03
N VAL A 204 17.28 -6.82 21.96
CA VAL A 204 18.13 -6.25 20.90
C VAL A 204 19.59 -6.58 21.20
N PRO A 205 20.29 -7.31 20.30
CA PRO A 205 21.69 -7.67 20.52
C PRO A 205 22.61 -6.46 20.58
N ASP A 206 23.73 -6.59 21.30
CA ASP A 206 24.75 -5.54 21.42
C ASP A 206 25.41 -5.21 20.07
N THR A 207 25.54 -6.20 19.20
CA THR A 207 26.13 -6.03 17.87
C THR A 207 25.10 -6.27 16.79
N LEU A 208 24.99 -5.33 15.86
CA LEU A 208 24.11 -5.36 14.71
C LEU A 208 24.89 -5.22 13.41
N GLY A 209 24.36 -5.71 12.34
CA GLY A 209 24.79 -5.42 10.98
C GLY A 209 23.82 -4.44 10.31
N ILE A 210 24.36 -3.54 9.50
CA ILE A 210 23.57 -2.74 8.57
C ILE A 210 24.09 -2.94 7.16
N SER A 211 23.21 -3.24 6.23
CA SER A 211 23.53 -3.39 4.80
C SER A 211 22.68 -2.46 3.94
N ILE A 212 23.26 -2.04 2.83
CA ILE A 212 22.56 -1.38 1.74
C ILE A 212 22.67 -2.27 0.51
N MET A 213 21.53 -2.62 -0.06
CA MET A 213 21.43 -3.47 -1.25
C MET A 213 20.66 -2.77 -2.36
N HIS A 214 21.03 -3.08 -3.60
CA HIS A 214 20.32 -2.65 -4.81
C HIS A 214 20.21 -3.81 -5.77
N GLU A 215 18.98 -4.17 -6.17
CA GLU A 215 18.71 -5.28 -7.10
C GLU A 215 19.44 -6.59 -6.75
N GLY A 216 19.52 -6.91 -5.45
CA GLY A 216 20.19 -8.11 -4.95
C GLY A 216 21.72 -7.98 -4.78
N ASN A 217 22.32 -6.84 -5.17
CA ASN A 217 23.75 -6.58 -4.99
C ASN A 217 24.01 -5.84 -3.69
N LEU A 218 25.00 -6.28 -2.92
CA LEU A 218 25.46 -5.59 -1.71
C LEU A 218 26.31 -4.36 -2.11
N LEU A 219 25.85 -3.17 -1.77
CA LEU A 219 26.57 -1.92 -2.02
C LEU A 219 27.42 -1.48 -0.85
N ALA A 220 26.90 -1.64 0.36
CA ALA A 220 27.58 -1.27 1.59
C ALA A 220 27.20 -2.18 2.75
N TYR A 221 28.14 -2.39 3.66
CA TYR A 221 27.95 -3.12 4.91
C TYR A 221 28.73 -2.45 6.03
N SER A 222 28.16 -2.46 7.23
CA SER A 222 28.88 -2.05 8.44
C SER A 222 28.37 -2.81 9.64
N SER A 223 29.28 -3.14 10.56
CA SER A 223 28.91 -3.58 11.91
C SER A 223 28.63 -2.35 12.78
N LEU A 224 27.68 -2.48 13.68
CA LEU A 224 27.21 -1.43 14.60
C LEU A 224 27.14 -2.00 16.02
N ASP A 225 27.53 -1.21 17.00
CA ASP A 225 27.09 -1.40 18.38
C ASP A 225 25.63 -0.90 18.50
N ASN A 226 24.80 -1.58 19.29
CA ASN A 226 23.40 -1.16 19.52
C ASN A 226 23.28 0.21 20.19
N LYS A 227 24.38 0.73 20.76
CA LYS A 227 24.49 2.11 21.30
C LYS A 227 24.75 3.15 20.22
N ALA A 228 25.12 2.72 19.00
CA ALA A 228 25.32 3.63 17.90
C ALA A 228 23.95 4.20 17.46
N GLN A 229 23.77 5.49 17.67
CA GLN A 229 22.48 6.15 17.36
C GLN A 229 22.32 6.50 15.87
N LYS A 230 23.41 6.47 15.11
CA LYS A 230 23.40 6.83 13.68
C LYS A 230 24.57 6.23 12.91
N LYS A 231 24.32 5.96 11.64
CA LYS A 231 25.33 5.55 10.66
C LYS A 231 25.16 6.37 9.37
N SER A 232 26.27 6.89 8.87
CA SER A 232 26.31 7.65 7.61
C SER A 232 26.94 6.79 6.51
N PHE A 233 26.37 6.88 5.31
CA PHE A 233 26.91 6.32 4.07
C PHE A 233 27.04 7.46 3.06
N ALA A 234 28.12 7.44 2.27
CA ALA A 234 28.25 8.40 1.18
C ALA A 234 27.13 8.18 0.14
N ILE A 235 26.49 9.25 -0.30
CA ILE A 235 25.38 9.13 -1.26
C ILE A 235 25.84 8.50 -2.57
N GLU A 236 27.11 8.70 -2.95
CA GLU A 236 27.71 8.12 -4.15
C GLU A 236 27.76 6.58 -4.10
N SER A 237 27.83 5.99 -2.90
CA SER A 237 27.83 4.53 -2.74
C SER A 237 26.47 3.89 -3.02
N LEU A 238 25.39 4.68 -3.10
CA LEU A 238 24.06 4.18 -3.43
C LEU A 238 23.85 4.20 -4.95
N SER A 239 23.21 3.17 -5.47
CA SER A 239 22.78 3.12 -6.88
C SER A 239 21.55 3.98 -7.12
N CYS A 240 21.38 4.47 -8.34
CA CYS A 240 20.14 5.12 -8.74
C CYS A 240 18.98 4.13 -8.70
N GLY A 241 17.83 4.59 -8.25
CA GLY A 241 16.67 3.73 -8.08
C GLY A 241 16.45 3.31 -6.63
N VAL A 242 15.84 2.14 -6.43
CA VAL A 242 15.47 1.65 -5.11
C VAL A 242 16.64 0.95 -4.45
N ASN A 243 17.07 1.47 -3.31
CA ASN A 243 18.04 0.85 -2.43
C ASN A 243 17.33 0.33 -1.19
N GLN A 244 17.74 -0.82 -0.69
CA GLN A 244 17.20 -1.43 0.52
C GLN A 244 18.21 -1.33 1.64
N ILE A 245 17.81 -0.70 2.74
CA ILE A 245 18.59 -0.60 3.97
C ILE A 245 18.03 -1.60 4.97
N THR A 246 18.86 -2.53 5.44
CA THR A 246 18.43 -3.57 6.37
C THR A 246 19.33 -3.60 7.59
N VAL A 247 18.72 -3.58 8.78
CA VAL A 247 19.40 -3.77 10.07
C VAL A 247 19.09 -5.19 10.56
N PHE A 248 20.13 -5.97 10.86
CA PHE A 248 20.01 -7.37 11.23
C PHE A 248 21.04 -7.79 12.29
N ASP A 249 20.84 -8.92 12.92
CA ASP A 249 21.76 -9.49 13.89
C ASP A 249 22.67 -10.59 13.29
N ALA A 250 23.58 -11.12 14.11
CA ALA A 250 24.52 -12.16 13.70
C ALA A 250 23.81 -13.48 13.27
N ASN A 251 22.57 -13.69 13.66
CA ASN A 251 21.77 -14.85 13.27
C ASN A 251 21.00 -14.61 11.98
N GLY A 252 21.12 -13.42 11.37
CA GLY A 252 20.40 -13.03 10.16
C GLY A 252 18.95 -12.59 10.42
N ARG A 253 18.53 -12.40 11.68
CA ARG A 253 17.21 -11.86 11.99
C ARG A 253 17.17 -10.37 11.62
N VAL A 254 16.22 -10.00 10.78
CA VAL A 254 15.98 -8.61 10.39
C VAL A 254 15.21 -7.90 11.51
N TRP A 255 15.76 -6.80 11.99
CA TRP A 255 15.17 -5.93 13.02
C TRP A 255 14.47 -4.72 12.44
N ALA A 256 15.00 -4.17 11.35
CA ALA A 256 14.39 -3.06 10.63
C ALA A 256 14.76 -3.11 9.15
N ASP A 257 13.85 -2.68 8.30
CA ASP A 257 14.03 -2.64 6.85
C ASP A 257 13.40 -1.36 6.27
N ARG A 258 14.08 -0.75 5.30
CA ARG A 258 13.65 0.50 4.69
C ARG A 258 14.07 0.57 3.22
N LEU A 259 13.13 0.87 2.34
CA LEU A 259 13.43 1.21 0.96
C LEU A 259 13.69 2.70 0.83
N LEU A 260 14.77 3.04 0.13
CA LEU A 260 15.18 4.40 -0.18
C LEU A 260 15.32 4.55 -1.70
N PHE A 261 14.72 5.58 -2.26
CA PHE A 261 14.87 5.88 -3.67
C PHE A 261 15.91 7.00 -3.87
N LYS A 262 16.97 6.69 -4.62
CA LYS A 262 17.96 7.70 -5.04
C LYS A 262 17.65 8.17 -6.45
N THR A 263 17.45 9.45 -6.61
CA THR A 263 17.38 10.12 -7.91
C THR A 263 18.75 10.60 -8.36
N THR A 264 18.94 10.78 -9.65
CA THR A 264 20.05 11.56 -10.20
C THR A 264 19.51 12.59 -11.18
N ASP A 265 20.26 13.67 -11.34
CA ASP A 265 19.93 14.72 -12.30
C ASP A 265 19.99 14.23 -13.77
N SER A 266 20.63 13.08 -13.99
CA SER A 266 20.77 12.47 -15.30
C SER A 266 19.62 11.52 -15.68
N ILE A 267 18.70 11.23 -14.77
CA ILE A 267 17.51 10.45 -15.15
C ILE A 267 16.54 11.37 -15.91
N ALA A 268 16.56 11.26 -17.23
CA ALA A 268 15.51 11.83 -18.04
C ALA A 268 14.18 11.14 -17.66
N ILE A 269 13.31 11.87 -16.97
CA ILE A 269 11.96 11.38 -16.69
C ILE A 269 11.24 11.32 -18.04
N PRO A 270 10.90 10.14 -18.56
CA PRO A 270 10.20 10.05 -19.82
C PRO A 270 8.84 10.75 -19.69
N THR A 271 8.61 11.72 -20.54
CA THR A 271 7.31 12.38 -20.62
C THR A 271 6.42 11.58 -21.53
N ILE A 272 5.39 10.96 -20.97
CA ILE A 272 4.37 10.29 -21.77
C ILE A 272 3.31 11.32 -22.14
N GLN A 273 3.20 11.62 -23.42
CA GLN A 273 2.11 12.43 -23.93
C GLN A 273 0.99 11.49 -24.39
N VAL A 274 -0.18 11.64 -23.76
CA VAL A 274 -1.38 10.92 -24.18
C VAL A 274 -2.28 11.91 -24.89
N LYS A 275 -2.53 11.68 -26.17
CA LYS A 275 -3.44 12.48 -26.98
C LYS A 275 -4.46 11.56 -27.62
N ALA A 276 -5.71 11.75 -27.30
CA ALA A 276 -6.78 11.06 -27.99
C ALA A 276 -6.99 11.64 -29.38
N ASP A 277 -7.31 10.81 -30.35
CA ASP A 277 -7.61 11.23 -31.73
C ASP A 277 -8.93 11.99 -31.83
N LYS A 278 -9.83 11.86 -30.84
CA LYS A 278 -11.14 12.53 -30.77
C LYS A 278 -11.41 13.08 -29.38
N ALA A 279 -12.17 14.16 -29.32
CA ALA A 279 -12.63 14.75 -28.07
C ALA A 279 -13.76 13.95 -27.39
N LYS A 280 -14.50 13.17 -28.14
CA LYS A 280 -15.58 12.30 -27.68
C LYS A 280 -15.58 11.01 -28.48
N TYR A 281 -15.84 9.93 -27.80
CA TYR A 281 -15.98 8.58 -28.39
C TYR A 281 -17.40 8.08 -28.15
N GLU A 282 -17.90 7.37 -29.15
CA GLU A 282 -19.13 6.62 -28.98
C GLU A 282 -18.88 5.43 -28.05
N PRO A 283 -19.88 5.02 -27.28
CA PRO A 283 -19.78 3.82 -26.46
C PRO A 283 -19.33 2.62 -27.29
N PHE A 284 -18.43 1.81 -26.72
CA PHE A 284 -17.81 0.63 -27.35
C PHE A 284 -16.96 0.92 -28.60
N SER A 285 -16.65 2.16 -28.91
CA SER A 285 -15.68 2.48 -29.96
C SER A 285 -14.24 2.31 -29.46
N ALA A 286 -13.32 2.02 -30.39
CA ALA A 286 -11.90 2.01 -30.07
C ALA A 286 -11.39 3.43 -29.80
N VAL A 287 -10.52 3.58 -28.82
CA VAL A 287 -9.78 4.80 -28.53
C VAL A 287 -8.37 4.61 -29.08
N HIS A 288 -7.93 5.51 -29.93
CA HIS A 288 -6.60 5.51 -30.54
C HIS A 288 -5.76 6.66 -30.05
#